data_09a028b7bc5de909149e5f378cec22b1
#
_entry.id   09a028b7bc5de909149e5f378cec22b1
#
_cell.length_a   1.000
_cell.length_b   1.000
_cell.length_c   1.000
_cell.angle_alpha   90.00
_cell.angle_beta   90.00
_cell.angle_gamma   90.00
#
_symmetry.space_group_name_H-M   'P 1'
#
loop_
_entity.id
_entity.type
_entity.pdbx_description
1 polymer ?
#
loop_
_entity_poly.entity_id
_entity_poly.type
_entity_poly.pdbx_seq_one_letter_code
_entity_poly.pdbx_strand_id
1 'polypeptide(L)'
;MRLLTRPAPAAPEVRRPAGVPHWLPSAPCTPGHCLAGTHAEVGLPRRVARCATGIAVVAVGLALAPLVRCCRPALRGRLTRAWARAVPAAFGVRVRIRVSGAAGRLPTGGVLVVANHISWLDIPLVAAVRPARMLAKSEVASWPVLGALVSRGGTLFIERDRLRSLPATVARIASVLRAGGPVVVFPEGSTWCGRRHGRFRPAVFQAALDAGVAVQPVLIRYRLQGADPATAAAFVGEDTLLASLLRVTAARGLVAEVTVLPPIPSGAHPDRRSLARAAQRAVTGPPSGPQDRHGPGPQDRGVSGVN
;
A
#
# COMPACT_ATOMS: atom_id res chain seq x y z
N MET A 1 1.24 -36.65 -30.15
CA MET A 1 2.51 -36.27 -29.51
C MET A 1 2.17 -35.26 -28.43
N ARG A 2 2.01 -35.71 -27.16
CA ARG A 2 1.65 -34.84 -26.03
C ARG A 2 2.91 -34.15 -25.50
N LEU A 3 2.98 -32.84 -25.63
CA LEU A 3 4.03 -32.02 -25.03
C LEU A 3 3.84 -32.01 -23.48
N LEU A 4 4.71 -32.75 -22.80
CA LEU A 4 4.83 -32.74 -21.35
C LEU A 4 5.38 -31.36 -20.93
N THR A 5 4.53 -30.48 -20.46
CA THR A 5 4.96 -29.23 -19.82
C THR A 5 5.69 -29.57 -18.52
N ARG A 6 7.00 -29.30 -18.48
CA ARG A 6 7.81 -29.41 -17.24
C ARG A 6 7.20 -28.51 -16.17
N PRO A 7 6.98 -29.02 -14.94
CA PRO A 7 6.56 -28.16 -13.83
C PRO A 7 7.64 -27.12 -13.56
N ALA A 8 7.20 -25.89 -13.30
CA ALA A 8 8.09 -24.79 -12.92
C ALA A 8 8.89 -25.18 -11.66
N PRO A 9 10.19 -24.84 -11.58
CA PRO A 9 11.02 -25.18 -10.43
C PRO A 9 10.40 -24.58 -9.16
N ALA A 10 10.31 -25.41 -8.12
CA ALA A 10 9.87 -24.99 -6.79
C ALA A 10 10.74 -23.82 -6.32
N ALA A 11 10.10 -22.74 -5.86
CA ALA A 11 10.80 -21.58 -5.38
C ALA A 11 11.72 -21.99 -4.20
N PRO A 12 12.99 -21.54 -4.18
CA PRO A 12 13.91 -21.89 -3.11
C PRO A 12 13.31 -21.49 -1.75
N GLU A 13 13.33 -22.42 -0.81
CA GLU A 13 13.02 -22.16 0.59
C GLU A 13 14.05 -21.14 1.12
N VAL A 14 13.62 -19.89 1.24
CA VAL A 14 14.49 -18.86 1.84
C VAL A 14 14.58 -19.14 3.34
N ARG A 15 15.74 -19.67 3.76
CA ARG A 15 16.06 -19.88 5.17
C ARG A 15 15.94 -18.54 5.91
N ARG A 16 15.11 -18.50 6.94
CA ARG A 16 15.05 -17.34 7.84
C ARG A 16 16.41 -17.16 8.51
N PRO A 17 16.85 -15.91 8.74
CA PRO A 17 18.04 -15.67 9.53
C PRO A 17 17.91 -16.34 10.91
N ALA A 18 18.98 -16.98 11.38
CA ALA A 18 19.03 -17.55 12.71
C ALA A 18 18.74 -16.47 13.76
N GLY A 19 17.88 -16.77 14.74
CA GLY A 19 17.54 -15.84 15.82
C GLY A 19 16.30 -14.97 15.59
N VAL A 20 15.69 -14.96 14.40
CA VAL A 20 14.42 -14.22 14.18
C VAL A 20 13.23 -15.07 14.65
N PRO A 21 12.44 -14.61 15.64
CA PRO A 21 11.27 -15.33 16.11
C PRO A 21 10.29 -15.68 15.00
N HIS A 22 9.72 -16.88 15.04
CA HIS A 22 8.82 -17.38 13.99
C HIS A 22 7.52 -16.57 13.82
N TRP A 23 7.11 -15.82 14.84
CA TRP A 23 5.94 -14.95 14.79
C TRP A 23 6.18 -13.60 14.13
N LEU A 24 7.45 -13.17 14.00
CA LEU A 24 7.76 -11.92 13.29
C LEU A 24 7.41 -12.04 11.81
N PRO A 25 6.66 -11.07 11.28
CA PRO A 25 6.39 -11.05 9.83
C PRO A 25 7.70 -10.82 9.07
N SER A 26 8.03 -11.75 8.20
CA SER A 26 9.15 -11.63 7.28
C SER A 26 8.70 -11.97 5.86
N ALA A 27 9.16 -11.21 4.88
CA ALA A 27 8.99 -11.55 3.47
C ALA A 27 10.18 -12.41 3.01
N PRO A 28 9.96 -13.43 2.16
CA PRO A 28 11.05 -14.21 1.57
C PRO A 28 11.74 -13.45 0.41
N CYS A 29 11.59 -12.15 0.36
CA CYS A 29 12.12 -11.29 -0.69
C CYS A 29 13.49 -10.77 -0.31
N THR A 30 14.46 -10.93 -1.21
CA THR A 30 15.81 -10.36 -1.07
C THR A 30 16.13 -9.45 -2.25
N PRO A 31 17.00 -8.44 -2.09
CA PRO A 31 17.39 -7.56 -3.19
C PRO A 31 17.95 -8.34 -4.38
N GLY A 32 18.88 -9.26 -4.14
CA GLY A 32 19.54 -10.03 -5.20
C GLY A 32 18.58 -10.91 -6.01
N HIS A 33 17.52 -11.45 -5.40
CA HIS A 33 16.57 -12.31 -6.11
C HIS A 33 15.39 -11.52 -6.72
N CYS A 34 14.92 -10.50 -6.04
CA CYS A 34 13.70 -9.80 -6.44
C CYS A 34 13.96 -8.54 -7.28
N LEU A 35 15.12 -7.88 -7.12
CA LEU A 35 15.42 -6.59 -7.73
C LEU A 35 16.41 -6.68 -8.90
N ALA A 36 16.89 -7.88 -9.23
CA ALA A 36 17.91 -8.13 -10.27
C ALA A 36 17.43 -7.90 -11.72
N GLY A 37 16.26 -7.36 -11.94
CA GLY A 37 15.72 -7.09 -13.27
C GLY A 37 16.33 -5.81 -13.86
N THR A 38 16.78 -5.88 -15.14
CA THR A 38 17.15 -4.71 -15.93
C THR A 38 15.89 -3.96 -16.37
N HIS A 39 15.89 -2.65 -16.19
CA HIS A 39 14.83 -1.78 -16.69
C HIS A 39 15.45 -0.54 -17.32
N ALA A 40 14.70 0.11 -18.22
CA ALA A 40 15.16 1.34 -18.84
C ALA A 40 15.38 2.42 -17.77
N GLU A 41 16.53 3.06 -17.81
CA GLU A 41 16.92 4.12 -16.89
C GLU A 41 16.90 5.50 -17.55
N VAL A 42 16.85 6.54 -16.75
CA VAL A 42 17.03 7.91 -17.18
C VAL A 42 18.49 8.31 -17.01
N GLY A 43 18.95 9.28 -17.81
CA GLY A 43 20.31 9.80 -17.73
C GLY A 43 20.62 10.42 -16.35
N LEU A 44 21.91 10.47 -16.02
CA LEU A 44 22.42 10.94 -14.72
C LEU A 44 21.90 12.33 -14.32
N PRO A 45 21.86 13.37 -15.19
CA PRO A 45 21.35 14.69 -14.80
C PRO A 45 19.89 14.63 -14.31
N ARG A 46 19.07 13.81 -14.97
CA ARG A 46 17.66 13.63 -14.59
C ARG A 46 17.51 12.85 -13.29
N ARG A 47 18.38 11.89 -13.01
CA ARG A 47 18.41 11.15 -11.73
C ARG A 47 18.74 12.09 -10.59
N VAL A 48 19.77 12.92 -10.75
CA VAL A 48 20.18 13.92 -9.75
C VAL A 48 19.05 14.93 -9.52
N ALA A 49 18.44 15.46 -10.58
CA ALA A 49 17.32 16.39 -10.47
C ALA A 49 16.14 15.79 -9.71
N ARG A 50 15.74 14.54 -10.01
CA ARG A 50 14.66 13.84 -9.29
C ARG A 50 15.00 13.62 -7.81
N CYS A 51 16.24 13.24 -7.52
CA CYS A 51 16.68 13.02 -6.15
C CYS A 51 16.64 14.34 -5.36
N ALA A 52 17.23 15.41 -5.90
CA ALA A 52 17.25 16.74 -5.28
C ALA A 52 15.82 17.30 -5.09
N THR A 53 14.97 17.22 -6.11
CA THR A 53 13.58 17.68 -6.04
C THR A 53 12.78 16.88 -5.01
N GLY A 54 12.94 15.55 -4.99
CA GLY A 54 12.27 14.69 -4.02
C GLY A 54 12.66 15.00 -2.59
N ILE A 55 13.96 15.16 -2.32
CA ILE A 55 14.47 15.56 -1.01
C ILE A 55 13.93 16.95 -0.63
N ALA A 56 13.96 17.91 -1.55
CA ALA A 56 13.43 19.26 -1.31
C ALA A 56 11.93 19.24 -0.96
N VAL A 57 11.11 18.49 -1.70
CA VAL A 57 9.66 18.34 -1.42
C VAL A 57 9.42 17.72 -0.05
N VAL A 58 10.20 16.73 0.34
CA VAL A 58 10.12 16.13 1.69
C VAL A 58 10.51 17.16 2.76
N ALA A 59 11.62 17.87 2.57
CA ALA A 59 12.12 18.89 3.51
C ALA A 59 11.12 20.03 3.69
N VAL A 60 10.54 20.54 2.60
CA VAL A 60 9.50 21.58 2.62
C VAL A 60 8.26 21.09 3.37
N GLY A 61 7.81 19.85 3.13
CA GLY A 61 6.69 19.28 3.86
C GLY A 61 6.94 19.18 5.37
N LEU A 62 8.17 18.81 5.75
CA LEU A 62 8.60 18.78 7.16
C LEU A 62 8.58 20.17 7.80
N ALA A 63 9.16 21.15 7.11
CA ALA A 63 9.23 22.54 7.58
C ALA A 63 7.83 23.16 7.74
N LEU A 64 6.92 22.88 6.80
CA LEU A 64 5.55 23.42 6.81
C LEU A 64 4.58 22.61 7.69
N ALA A 65 4.95 21.41 8.15
CA ALA A 65 4.06 20.55 8.94
C ALA A 65 3.46 21.24 10.20
N PRO A 66 4.19 22.04 10.98
CA PRO A 66 3.62 22.79 12.12
C PRO A 66 2.51 23.77 11.68
N LEU A 67 2.75 24.54 10.61
CA LEU A 67 1.79 25.49 10.05
C LEU A 67 0.52 24.80 9.54
N VAL A 68 0.70 23.71 8.80
CA VAL A 68 -0.42 22.90 8.26
C VAL A 68 -1.28 22.32 9.37
N ARG A 69 -0.71 22.04 10.54
CA ARG A 69 -1.47 21.59 11.73
C ARG A 69 -2.42 22.64 12.28
N CYS A 70 -2.07 23.90 12.18
CA CYS A 70 -2.91 25.01 12.64
C CYS A 70 -4.05 25.30 11.66
N CYS A 71 -4.02 24.76 10.44
CA CYS A 71 -5.08 24.95 9.46
C CYS A 71 -6.36 24.19 9.84
N ARG A 72 -7.50 24.72 9.35
CA ARG A 72 -8.80 24.04 9.46
C ARG A 72 -8.71 22.62 8.87
N PRO A 73 -9.44 21.62 9.42
CA PRO A 73 -9.31 20.21 9.03
C PRO A 73 -9.44 19.97 7.51
N ALA A 74 -10.35 20.67 6.84
CA ALA A 74 -10.55 20.55 5.41
C ALA A 74 -9.32 21.01 4.59
N LEU A 75 -8.74 22.17 4.93
CA LEU A 75 -7.55 22.71 4.28
C LEU A 75 -6.33 21.83 4.57
N ARG A 76 -6.14 21.46 5.84
CA ARG A 76 -5.09 20.51 6.24
C ARG A 76 -5.14 19.22 5.42
N GLY A 77 -6.35 18.64 5.27
CA GLY A 77 -6.52 17.42 4.46
C GLY A 77 -6.17 17.63 2.98
N ARG A 78 -6.51 18.80 2.40
CA ARG A 78 -6.15 19.13 1.00
C ARG A 78 -4.64 19.29 0.83
N LEU A 79 -4.00 20.05 1.71
CA LEU A 79 -2.54 20.26 1.69
C LEU A 79 -1.77 18.95 1.87
N THR A 80 -2.19 18.12 2.82
CA THR A 80 -1.56 16.80 3.04
C THR A 80 -1.69 15.91 1.80
N ARG A 81 -2.86 15.85 1.16
CA ARG A 81 -3.04 15.07 -0.08
C ARG A 81 -2.20 15.60 -1.23
N ALA A 82 -2.14 16.92 -1.41
CA ALA A 82 -1.34 17.55 -2.45
C ALA A 82 0.15 17.22 -2.26
N TRP A 83 0.68 17.42 -1.06
CA TRP A 83 2.05 17.09 -0.72
C TRP A 83 2.34 15.59 -0.88
N ALA A 84 1.45 14.73 -0.42
CA ALA A 84 1.58 13.28 -0.51
C ALA A 84 1.61 12.78 -1.97
N ARG A 85 0.97 13.48 -2.91
CA ARG A 85 1.08 13.23 -4.36
C ARG A 85 2.37 13.80 -4.94
N ALA A 86 2.82 14.94 -4.45
CA ALA A 86 4.03 15.59 -4.92
C ALA A 86 5.29 14.78 -4.59
N VAL A 87 5.35 14.09 -3.44
CA VAL A 87 6.51 13.30 -3.03
C VAL A 87 6.88 12.22 -4.06
N PRO A 88 6.05 11.23 -4.40
CA PRO A 88 6.42 10.23 -5.41
C PRO A 88 6.64 10.88 -6.79
N ALA A 89 5.88 11.91 -7.17
CA ALA A 89 6.04 12.60 -8.43
C ALA A 89 7.41 13.27 -8.55
N ALA A 90 7.91 13.90 -7.49
CA ALA A 90 9.23 14.53 -7.44
C ALA A 90 10.37 13.50 -7.61
N PHE A 91 10.21 12.29 -7.09
CA PHE A 91 11.13 11.17 -7.36
C PHE A 91 10.94 10.51 -8.74
N GLY A 92 10.07 11.04 -9.59
CA GLY A 92 9.86 10.58 -10.97
C GLY A 92 8.84 9.45 -11.12
N VAL A 93 8.02 9.20 -10.11
CA VAL A 93 6.95 8.19 -10.12
C VAL A 93 5.62 8.83 -10.47
N ARG A 94 4.98 8.39 -11.53
CA ARG A 94 3.63 8.84 -11.91
C ARG A 94 2.59 8.16 -11.02
N VAL A 95 1.74 8.94 -10.38
CA VAL A 95 0.70 8.44 -9.48
C VAL A 95 -0.64 8.39 -10.19
N ARG A 96 -1.27 7.22 -10.20
CA ARG A 96 -2.63 7.01 -10.72
C ARG A 96 -3.50 6.49 -9.59
N ILE A 97 -4.53 7.25 -9.22
CA ILE A 97 -5.50 6.84 -8.20
C ILE A 97 -6.81 6.52 -8.89
N ARG A 98 -7.33 5.34 -8.63
CA ARG A 98 -8.62 4.86 -9.15
C ARG A 98 -9.52 4.46 -7.98
N VAL A 99 -10.81 4.70 -8.13
CA VAL A 99 -11.83 4.20 -7.21
C VAL A 99 -12.62 3.14 -7.96
N SER A 100 -12.62 1.92 -7.45
CA SER A 100 -13.24 0.77 -8.13
C SER A 100 -14.73 0.69 -7.82
N GLY A 101 -15.55 0.63 -8.86
CA GLY A 101 -16.96 0.25 -8.83
C GLY A 101 -17.79 0.89 -7.72
N ALA A 102 -18.42 0.04 -6.91
CA ALA A 102 -19.29 0.44 -5.80
C ALA A 102 -18.58 1.13 -4.61
N ALA A 103 -17.27 1.38 -4.69
CA ALA A 103 -16.54 2.13 -3.66
C ALA A 103 -16.98 3.61 -3.55
N GLY A 104 -17.81 4.09 -4.44
CA GLY A 104 -18.49 5.39 -4.54
C GLY A 104 -17.86 6.55 -3.75
N ARG A 105 -18.19 6.68 -2.49
CA ARG A 105 -17.60 7.63 -1.55
C ARG A 105 -16.81 6.87 -0.49
N LEU A 106 -15.59 7.36 -0.21
CA LEU A 106 -14.83 6.86 0.94
C LEU A 106 -15.66 7.06 2.22
N PRO A 107 -15.70 6.06 3.13
CA PRO A 107 -16.42 6.20 4.40
C PRO A 107 -15.98 7.47 5.12
N THR A 108 -16.93 8.25 5.63
CA THR A 108 -16.63 9.41 6.48
C THR A 108 -16.35 8.96 7.92
N GLY A 109 -15.57 9.71 8.67
CA GLY A 109 -15.23 9.35 10.04
C GLY A 109 -14.14 8.29 10.18
N GLY A 110 -14.22 7.49 11.24
CA GLY A 110 -13.28 6.42 11.53
C GLY A 110 -13.37 5.30 10.50
N VAL A 111 -12.22 4.88 9.97
CA VAL A 111 -12.11 3.77 9.04
C VAL A 111 -10.72 3.14 9.16
N LEU A 112 -10.66 1.82 9.15
CA LEU A 112 -9.39 1.10 9.08
C LEU A 112 -9.02 0.90 7.61
N VAL A 113 -8.06 1.68 7.11
CA VAL A 113 -7.52 1.52 5.75
C VAL A 113 -6.45 0.44 5.78
N VAL A 114 -6.58 -0.56 4.92
CA VAL A 114 -5.64 -1.68 4.82
C VAL A 114 -5.08 -1.78 3.41
N ALA A 115 -3.76 -1.89 3.27
CA ALA A 115 -3.11 -1.99 1.97
C ALA A 115 -2.03 -3.07 1.97
N ASN A 116 -1.70 -3.61 0.80
CA ASN A 116 -0.47 -4.35 0.59
C ASN A 116 0.75 -3.42 0.71
N HIS A 117 1.94 -3.98 0.98
CA HIS A 117 3.14 -3.18 1.24
C HIS A 117 4.31 -3.61 0.36
N ILE A 118 4.75 -2.71 -0.50
CA ILE A 118 5.81 -2.96 -1.48
C ILE A 118 7.00 -2.01 -1.25
N SER A 119 6.71 -0.75 -0.90
CA SER A 119 7.71 0.33 -0.91
C SER A 119 7.47 1.32 0.23
N TRP A 120 8.51 2.06 0.59
CA TRP A 120 8.37 3.26 1.42
C TRP A 120 7.45 4.32 0.75
N LEU A 121 7.33 4.29 -0.57
CA LEU A 121 6.41 5.16 -1.34
C LEU A 121 4.93 4.86 -1.06
N ASP A 122 4.58 3.69 -0.55
CA ASP A 122 3.20 3.33 -0.25
C ASP A 122 2.59 4.25 0.80
N ILE A 123 3.43 4.76 1.72
CA ILE A 123 3.01 5.70 2.77
C ILE A 123 2.43 6.98 2.18
N PRO A 124 3.17 7.77 1.37
CA PRO A 124 2.59 8.94 0.72
C PRO A 124 1.48 8.59 -0.28
N LEU A 125 1.53 7.44 -0.96
CA LEU A 125 0.48 7.03 -1.89
C LEU A 125 -0.87 6.85 -1.20
N VAL A 126 -0.91 6.17 -0.06
CA VAL A 126 -2.15 6.01 0.71
C VAL A 126 -2.58 7.34 1.33
N ALA A 127 -1.65 8.18 1.81
CA ALA A 127 -1.94 9.52 2.32
C ALA A 127 -2.51 10.45 1.22
N ALA A 128 -2.12 10.25 -0.04
CA ALA A 128 -2.69 10.97 -1.20
C ALA A 128 -4.15 10.60 -1.49
N VAL A 129 -4.57 9.39 -1.12
CA VAL A 129 -5.99 8.97 -1.14
C VAL A 129 -6.72 9.54 0.07
N ARG A 130 -6.21 9.24 1.26
CA ARG A 130 -6.82 9.64 2.53
C ARG A 130 -5.74 9.94 3.57
N PRO A 131 -5.56 11.19 3.99
CA PRO A 131 -4.74 11.51 5.14
C PRO A 131 -5.26 10.78 6.38
N ALA A 132 -4.39 10.02 7.01
CA ALA A 132 -4.73 9.14 8.13
C ALA A 132 -3.52 8.95 9.04
N ARG A 133 -3.73 8.46 10.26
CA ARG A 133 -2.64 8.04 11.13
C ARG A 133 -2.09 6.71 10.63
N MET A 134 -0.78 6.64 10.44
CA MET A 134 -0.10 5.40 10.04
C MET A 134 0.23 4.55 11.26
N LEU A 135 0.21 3.22 11.09
CA LEU A 135 0.82 2.29 12.04
C LEU A 135 2.22 1.94 11.53
N ALA A 136 3.25 2.31 12.28
CA ALA A 136 4.64 2.06 11.96
C ALA A 136 5.35 1.25 13.04
N LYS A 137 6.49 0.64 12.69
CA LYS A 137 7.40 0.02 13.67
C LYS A 137 7.94 1.08 14.62
N SER A 138 8.14 0.72 15.91
CA SER A 138 8.75 1.59 16.92
C SER A 138 10.14 2.09 16.52
N GLU A 139 10.93 1.25 15.84
CA GLU A 139 12.30 1.59 15.41
C GLU A 139 12.34 2.74 14.39
N VAL A 140 11.25 2.94 13.64
CA VAL A 140 11.17 4.07 12.69
C VAL A 140 11.19 5.42 13.41
N ALA A 141 10.74 5.47 14.68
CA ALA A 141 10.78 6.69 15.48
C ALA A 141 12.21 7.17 15.76
N SER A 142 13.19 6.27 15.79
CA SER A 142 14.61 6.58 16.01
C SER A 142 15.37 6.96 14.73
N TRP A 143 14.76 6.84 13.55
CA TRP A 143 15.44 7.17 12.31
C TRP A 143 15.64 8.69 12.17
N PRO A 144 16.84 9.14 11.79
CA PRO A 144 17.09 10.56 11.53
C PRO A 144 16.09 11.11 10.51
N VAL A 145 15.59 12.33 10.74
CA VAL A 145 14.64 13.03 9.86
C VAL A 145 13.26 12.35 9.77
N LEU A 146 13.19 11.06 9.39
CA LEU A 146 11.94 10.28 9.26
C LEU A 146 11.24 10.09 10.61
N GLY A 147 11.98 9.84 11.68
CA GLY A 147 11.41 9.70 13.02
C GLY A 147 10.65 10.94 13.48
N ALA A 148 11.22 12.12 13.24
CA ALA A 148 10.55 13.39 13.55
C ALA A 148 9.27 13.61 12.71
N LEU A 149 9.29 13.27 11.43
CA LEU A 149 8.12 13.34 10.53
C LEU A 149 7.00 12.43 11.01
N VAL A 150 7.34 11.17 11.25
CA VAL A 150 6.42 10.10 11.63
C VAL A 150 5.79 10.41 13.00
N SER A 151 6.59 10.81 13.99
CA SER A 151 6.10 11.16 15.34
C SER A 151 5.21 12.40 15.31
N ARG A 152 5.60 13.44 14.58
CA ARG A 152 4.79 14.64 14.40
C ARG A 152 3.53 14.40 13.55
N GLY A 153 3.52 13.40 12.67
CA GLY A 153 2.37 12.97 11.88
C GLY A 153 1.23 12.33 12.69
N GLY A 154 1.43 12.09 14.01
CA GLY A 154 0.47 11.37 14.85
C GLY A 154 0.45 9.88 14.57
N THR A 155 1.56 9.33 14.09
CA THR A 155 1.75 7.91 13.82
C THR A 155 1.58 7.09 15.10
N LEU A 156 0.91 5.97 14.96
CA LEU A 156 0.82 4.95 15.99
C LEU A 156 2.02 4.00 15.85
N PHE A 157 2.68 3.67 16.94
CA PHE A 157 3.82 2.76 16.92
C PHE A 157 3.43 1.38 17.44
N ILE A 158 4.02 0.35 16.85
CA ILE A 158 3.88 -1.03 17.24
C ILE A 158 5.25 -1.66 17.52
N GLU A 159 5.40 -2.23 18.70
CA GLU A 159 6.53 -3.09 19.06
C GLU A 159 6.23 -4.51 18.58
N ARG A 160 6.83 -4.89 17.45
CA ARG A 160 6.54 -6.22 16.85
C ARG A 160 7.21 -7.37 17.59
N ASP A 161 8.27 -7.07 18.32
CA ASP A 161 9.07 -8.04 19.09
C ASP A 161 8.36 -8.44 20.39
N ARG A 162 7.42 -7.61 20.85
CA ARG A 162 6.68 -7.81 22.09
C ARG A 162 5.21 -8.12 21.83
N LEU A 163 4.88 -9.40 21.66
CA LEU A 163 3.49 -9.83 21.47
C LEU A 163 2.55 -9.36 22.59
N ARG A 164 3.09 -9.21 23.81
CA ARG A 164 2.33 -8.73 24.98
C ARG A 164 1.86 -7.28 24.85
N SER A 165 2.55 -6.45 24.06
CA SER A 165 2.16 -5.05 23.80
C SER A 165 1.06 -4.91 22.72
N LEU A 166 0.80 -5.99 21.98
CA LEU A 166 -0.14 -5.98 20.85
C LEU A 166 -1.59 -5.63 21.26
N PRO A 167 -2.16 -6.15 22.37
CA PRO A 167 -3.51 -5.76 22.80
C PRO A 167 -3.63 -4.26 23.07
N ALA A 168 -2.64 -3.65 23.73
CA ALA A 168 -2.61 -2.21 23.98
C ALA A 168 -2.53 -1.40 22.68
N THR A 169 -1.75 -1.85 21.70
CA THR A 169 -1.69 -1.23 20.37
C THR A 169 -3.04 -1.30 19.66
N VAL A 170 -3.71 -2.46 19.68
CA VAL A 170 -5.05 -2.65 19.10
C VAL A 170 -6.06 -1.72 19.77
N ALA A 171 -6.05 -1.62 21.10
CA ALA A 171 -6.93 -0.73 21.85
C ALA A 171 -6.70 0.75 21.48
N ARG A 172 -5.44 1.17 21.29
CA ARG A 172 -5.11 2.53 20.83
C ARG A 172 -5.63 2.81 19.41
N ILE A 173 -5.49 1.84 18.49
CA ILE A 173 -6.07 1.96 17.15
C ILE A 173 -7.59 2.10 17.24
N ALA A 174 -8.26 1.24 18.02
CA ALA A 174 -9.70 1.29 18.21
C ALA A 174 -10.18 2.63 18.80
N SER A 175 -9.44 3.20 19.75
CA SER A 175 -9.72 4.52 20.31
C SER A 175 -9.69 5.62 19.26
N VAL A 176 -8.67 5.63 18.39
CA VAL A 176 -8.57 6.59 17.28
C VAL A 176 -9.73 6.43 16.29
N LEU A 177 -10.07 5.19 15.96
CA LEU A 177 -11.17 4.86 15.04
C LEU A 177 -12.53 5.33 15.62
N ARG A 178 -12.81 5.07 16.91
CA ARG A 178 -14.02 5.53 17.59
C ARG A 178 -14.14 7.06 17.66
N ALA A 179 -13.01 7.74 17.80
CA ALA A 179 -12.96 9.19 17.73
C ALA A 179 -13.12 9.78 16.32
N GLY A 180 -13.47 8.95 15.32
CA GLY A 180 -13.65 9.38 13.93
C GLY A 180 -12.36 9.54 13.14
N GLY A 181 -11.18 9.20 13.70
CA GLY A 181 -9.91 9.30 13.03
C GLY A 181 -9.65 8.07 12.13
N PRO A 182 -9.28 8.25 10.85
CA PRO A 182 -8.87 7.12 10.02
C PRO A 182 -7.48 6.63 10.41
N VAL A 183 -7.27 5.31 10.34
CA VAL A 183 -5.97 4.66 10.58
C VAL A 183 -5.59 3.80 9.38
N VAL A 184 -4.34 3.91 8.94
CA VAL A 184 -3.75 3.09 7.86
C VAL A 184 -2.84 2.03 8.47
N VAL A 185 -3.01 0.81 8.00
CA VAL A 185 -2.15 -0.31 8.37
C VAL A 185 -1.73 -1.10 7.13
N PHE A 186 -0.54 -1.67 7.18
CA PHE A 186 -0.04 -2.65 6.21
C PHE A 186 -0.01 -4.02 6.89
N PRO A 187 -1.11 -4.81 6.80
CA PRO A 187 -1.28 -6.00 7.64
C PRO A 187 -0.33 -7.16 7.29
N GLU A 188 0.37 -7.08 6.17
CA GLU A 188 1.43 -8.03 5.80
C GLU A 188 2.59 -8.01 6.81
N GLY A 189 2.79 -6.87 7.46
CA GLY A 189 3.80 -6.68 8.49
C GLY A 189 5.23 -6.54 7.99
N SER A 190 5.50 -6.73 6.72
CA SER A 190 6.77 -6.46 6.02
C SER A 190 6.48 -6.05 4.59
N THR A 191 7.49 -5.50 3.91
CA THR A 191 7.39 -5.17 2.48
C THR A 191 7.68 -6.39 1.61
N TRP A 192 6.94 -6.51 0.52
CA TRP A 192 7.04 -7.57 -0.48
C TRP A 192 7.44 -6.99 -1.84
N CYS A 193 7.97 -7.81 -2.73
CA CYS A 193 8.45 -7.32 -4.02
C CYS A 193 7.34 -6.98 -5.05
N GLY A 194 6.08 -7.20 -4.72
CA GLY A 194 4.93 -6.98 -5.60
C GLY A 194 4.59 -8.15 -6.53
N ARG A 195 5.52 -9.10 -6.74
CA ARG A 195 5.22 -10.37 -7.43
C ARG A 195 4.51 -11.38 -6.53
N ARG A 196 4.68 -11.24 -5.24
CA ARG A 196 4.05 -12.03 -4.18
C ARG A 196 3.47 -11.10 -3.13
N HIS A 197 2.51 -11.59 -2.37
CA HIS A 197 1.86 -10.89 -1.27
C HIS A 197 2.01 -11.66 0.03
N GLY A 198 2.14 -10.92 1.12
CA GLY A 198 2.14 -11.48 2.45
C GLY A 198 0.72 -11.82 2.93
N ARG A 199 0.64 -12.68 3.93
CA ARG A 199 -0.62 -12.95 4.60
C ARG A 199 -0.99 -11.77 5.50
N PHE A 200 -2.24 -11.31 5.43
CA PHE A 200 -2.75 -10.28 6.32
C PHE A 200 -2.88 -10.80 7.75
N ARG A 201 -2.15 -10.17 8.67
CA ARG A 201 -2.16 -10.51 10.09
C ARG A 201 -3.46 -10.02 10.72
N PRO A 202 -4.23 -10.89 11.42
CA PRO A 202 -5.58 -10.54 11.85
C PRO A 202 -5.64 -9.59 13.04
N ALA A 203 -4.55 -9.39 13.80
CA ALA A 203 -4.58 -8.66 15.05
C ALA A 203 -5.13 -7.23 14.91
N VAL A 204 -4.68 -6.48 13.91
CA VAL A 204 -5.09 -5.08 13.70
C VAL A 204 -6.56 -4.95 13.30
N PHE A 205 -7.15 -5.99 12.73
CA PHE A 205 -8.57 -6.01 12.35
C PHE A 205 -9.50 -6.06 13.57
N GLN A 206 -9.01 -6.55 14.71
CA GLN A 206 -9.75 -6.46 15.95
C GLN A 206 -10.13 -5.02 16.30
N ALA A 207 -9.25 -4.07 16.04
CA ALA A 207 -9.52 -2.66 16.30
C ALA A 207 -10.71 -2.11 15.49
N ALA A 208 -10.94 -2.60 14.27
CA ALA A 208 -12.10 -2.22 13.47
C ALA A 208 -13.39 -2.82 14.04
N LEU A 209 -13.34 -4.07 14.50
CA LEU A 209 -14.46 -4.73 15.17
C LEU A 209 -14.82 -4.01 16.48
N ASP A 210 -13.82 -3.75 17.33
CA ASP A 210 -13.97 -3.06 18.62
C ASP A 210 -14.51 -1.63 18.47
N ALA A 211 -14.20 -1.00 17.35
CA ALA A 211 -14.66 0.37 17.06
C ALA A 211 -15.96 0.42 16.25
N GLY A 212 -16.47 -0.71 15.76
CA GLY A 212 -17.66 -0.77 14.94
C GLY A 212 -17.52 -0.02 13.61
N VAL A 213 -16.31 0.02 13.01
CA VAL A 213 -16.04 0.80 11.79
C VAL A 213 -15.75 -0.10 10.59
N ALA A 214 -15.95 0.45 9.39
CA ALA A 214 -15.64 -0.25 8.14
C ALA A 214 -14.13 -0.42 7.95
N VAL A 215 -13.75 -1.46 7.19
CA VAL A 215 -12.41 -1.67 6.67
C VAL A 215 -12.37 -1.27 5.21
N GLN A 216 -11.43 -0.38 4.83
CA GLN A 216 -11.24 0.12 3.49
C GLN A 216 -10.00 -0.53 2.86
N PRO A 217 -10.16 -1.54 1.99
CA PRO A 217 -9.03 -2.11 1.27
C PRO A 217 -8.51 -1.15 0.18
N VAL A 218 -7.19 -1.10 0.04
CA VAL A 218 -6.48 -0.33 -0.99
C VAL A 218 -5.42 -1.23 -1.61
N LEU A 219 -5.44 -1.34 -2.93
CA LEU A 219 -4.45 -2.10 -3.69
C LEU A 219 -3.42 -1.15 -4.28
N ILE A 220 -2.15 -1.42 -4.02
CA ILE A 220 -1.01 -0.69 -4.58
C ILE A 220 -0.28 -1.60 -5.56
N ARG A 221 -0.06 -1.11 -6.78
CA ARG A 221 0.73 -1.78 -7.82
C ARG A 221 1.73 -0.82 -8.41
N TYR A 222 2.92 -1.32 -8.68
CA TYR A 222 3.92 -0.57 -9.45
C TYR A 222 4.05 -1.21 -10.82
N ARG A 223 4.05 -0.37 -11.85
CA ARG A 223 4.17 -0.78 -13.25
C ARG A 223 5.32 -0.05 -13.91
N LEU A 224 5.99 -0.76 -14.77
CA LEU A 224 7.04 -0.23 -15.63
C LEU A 224 6.85 -0.82 -17.03
N GLN A 225 7.19 -0.08 -18.07
CA GLN A 225 7.10 -0.59 -19.43
C GLN A 225 7.98 -1.84 -19.58
N GLY A 226 7.39 -2.95 -20.02
CA GLY A 226 8.06 -4.24 -20.15
C GLY A 226 8.19 -5.08 -18.86
N ALA A 227 7.72 -4.57 -17.70
CA ALA A 227 7.70 -5.31 -16.43
C ALA A 227 6.43 -5.03 -15.63
N ASP A 228 5.60 -6.04 -15.44
CA ASP A 228 4.40 -5.99 -14.60
C ASP A 228 4.30 -7.29 -13.76
N PRO A 229 4.38 -7.23 -12.45
CA PRO A 229 4.63 -6.04 -11.62
C PRO A 229 6.09 -5.55 -11.68
N ALA A 230 6.29 -4.23 -11.60
CA ALA A 230 7.60 -3.61 -11.53
C ALA A 230 8.20 -3.74 -10.12
N THR A 231 9.39 -4.28 -10.02
CA THR A 231 10.10 -4.42 -8.74
C THR A 231 11.04 -3.24 -8.43
N ALA A 232 11.23 -2.31 -9.36
CA ALA A 232 12.12 -1.16 -9.18
C ALA A 232 11.77 -0.28 -7.95
N ALA A 233 10.49 -0.20 -7.57
CA ALA A 233 10.04 0.51 -6.38
C ALA A 233 10.10 -0.32 -5.10
N ALA A 234 10.26 -1.64 -5.20
CA ALA A 234 10.19 -2.50 -4.02
C ALA A 234 11.35 -2.22 -3.05
N PHE A 235 11.04 -2.30 -1.77
CA PHE A 235 11.98 -2.11 -0.66
C PHE A 235 11.96 -3.36 0.21
N VAL A 236 12.86 -4.30 -0.03
CA VAL A 236 12.75 -5.66 0.50
C VAL A 236 14.04 -6.16 1.16
N GLY A 237 13.88 -7.00 2.16
CA GLY A 237 14.99 -7.63 2.87
C GLY A 237 15.94 -6.60 3.49
N GLU A 238 17.22 -6.71 3.15
CA GLU A 238 18.28 -5.83 3.64
C GLU A 238 18.56 -4.65 2.69
N ASP A 239 17.61 -4.29 1.84
CA ASP A 239 17.72 -3.13 0.96
C ASP A 239 17.88 -1.84 1.78
N THR A 240 18.79 -0.97 1.38
CA THR A 240 18.97 0.31 2.06
C THR A 240 18.06 1.38 1.44
N LEU A 241 17.64 2.35 2.25
CA LEU A 241 16.83 3.46 1.75
C LEU A 241 17.53 4.22 0.61
N LEU A 242 18.86 4.38 0.70
CA LEU A 242 19.65 5.04 -0.35
C LEU A 242 19.63 4.23 -1.65
N ALA A 243 19.88 2.93 -1.59
CA ALA A 243 19.85 2.06 -2.77
C ALA A 243 18.46 2.05 -3.42
N SER A 244 17.40 1.96 -2.63
CA SER A 244 16.02 2.03 -3.12
C SER A 244 15.71 3.39 -3.76
N LEU A 245 16.12 4.49 -3.14
CA LEU A 245 15.93 5.83 -3.67
C LEU A 245 16.65 6.03 -5.01
N LEU A 246 17.90 5.59 -5.12
CA LEU A 246 18.67 5.65 -6.37
C LEU A 246 18.02 4.81 -7.47
N ARG A 247 17.50 3.63 -7.15
CA ARG A 247 16.80 2.75 -8.08
C ARG A 247 15.47 3.36 -8.55
N VAL A 248 14.68 3.92 -7.64
CA VAL A 248 13.43 4.60 -7.99
C VAL A 248 13.67 5.80 -8.89
N THR A 249 14.66 6.65 -8.56
CA THR A 249 14.97 7.85 -9.36
C THR A 249 15.55 7.53 -10.73
N ALA A 250 16.23 6.39 -10.87
CA ALA A 250 16.75 5.89 -12.14
C ALA A 250 15.66 5.36 -13.07
N ALA A 251 14.61 4.73 -12.51
CA ALA A 251 13.60 4.03 -13.30
C ALA A 251 12.87 4.96 -14.29
N ARG A 252 12.86 4.57 -15.57
CA ARG A 252 12.21 5.35 -16.64
C ARG A 252 10.74 4.92 -16.76
N GLY A 253 9.82 5.86 -16.48
CA GLY A 253 8.39 5.62 -16.69
C GLY A 253 7.69 4.81 -15.59
N LEU A 254 8.25 4.79 -14.37
CA LEU A 254 7.62 4.13 -13.23
C LEU A 254 6.26 4.75 -12.89
N VAL A 255 5.25 3.90 -12.76
CA VAL A 255 3.87 4.28 -12.41
C VAL A 255 3.46 3.55 -11.14
N ALA A 256 2.94 4.29 -10.17
CA ALA A 256 2.26 3.76 -9.01
C ALA A 256 0.74 3.85 -9.23
N GLU A 257 0.08 2.71 -9.26
CA GLU A 257 -1.37 2.61 -9.35
C GLU A 257 -1.94 2.29 -7.97
N VAL A 258 -2.83 3.15 -7.49
CA VAL A 258 -3.52 2.99 -6.21
C VAL A 258 -5.00 2.81 -6.51
N THR A 259 -5.52 1.63 -6.20
CA THR A 259 -6.94 1.32 -6.40
C THR A 259 -7.63 1.25 -5.04
N VAL A 260 -8.59 2.14 -4.84
CA VAL A 260 -9.49 2.11 -3.69
C VAL A 260 -10.59 1.11 -4.00
N LEU A 261 -10.69 0.05 -3.22
CA LEU A 261 -11.64 -1.05 -3.41
C LEU A 261 -12.91 -0.81 -2.59
N PRO A 262 -14.01 -1.53 -2.83
CA PRO A 262 -15.21 -1.39 -2.02
C PRO A 262 -14.92 -1.60 -0.53
N PRO A 263 -15.47 -0.75 0.37
CA PRO A 263 -15.30 -0.91 1.80
C PRO A 263 -16.03 -2.17 2.27
N ILE A 264 -15.43 -2.86 3.23
CA ILE A 264 -16.05 -3.97 3.94
C ILE A 264 -16.78 -3.37 5.13
N PRO A 265 -18.13 -3.48 5.20
CA PRO A 265 -18.91 -2.86 6.27
C PRO A 265 -18.55 -3.42 7.65
N SER A 266 -18.75 -2.63 8.68
CA SER A 266 -18.78 -3.07 10.05
C SER A 266 -19.83 -4.18 10.21
N GLY A 267 -19.49 -5.26 10.94
CA GLY A 267 -20.41 -6.39 11.17
C GLY A 267 -20.53 -7.40 10.03
N ALA A 268 -19.96 -7.16 8.84
CA ALA A 268 -19.98 -8.12 7.72
C ALA A 268 -19.23 -9.43 8.01
N HIS A 269 -18.40 -9.44 9.05
CA HIS A 269 -17.61 -10.61 9.46
C HIS A 269 -17.64 -10.77 10.99
N PRO A 270 -17.82 -12.01 11.51
CA PRO A 270 -17.99 -12.24 12.94
C PRO A 270 -16.69 -12.11 13.74
N ASP A 271 -15.53 -12.27 13.08
CA ASP A 271 -14.23 -12.28 13.75
C ASP A 271 -13.13 -11.64 12.91
N ARG A 272 -12.03 -11.28 13.58
CA ARG A 272 -10.87 -10.63 12.95
C ARG A 272 -10.17 -11.47 11.88
N ARG A 273 -10.26 -12.82 11.94
CA ARG A 273 -9.59 -13.71 10.98
C ARG A 273 -10.37 -13.75 9.67
N SER A 274 -11.68 -13.84 9.73
CA SER A 274 -12.56 -13.80 8.57
C SER A 274 -12.50 -12.43 7.88
N LEU A 275 -12.50 -11.34 8.66
CA LEU A 275 -12.36 -9.97 8.17
C LEU A 275 -10.99 -9.75 7.49
N ALA A 276 -9.89 -10.23 8.08
CA ALA A 276 -8.57 -10.15 7.49
C ALA A 276 -8.48 -10.92 6.16
N ARG A 277 -9.07 -12.14 6.10
CA ARG A 277 -9.13 -12.92 4.86
C ARG A 277 -9.95 -12.22 3.77
N ALA A 278 -11.08 -11.61 4.13
CA ALA A 278 -11.89 -10.86 3.19
C ALA A 278 -11.14 -9.65 2.62
N ALA A 279 -10.50 -8.86 3.47
CA ALA A 279 -9.67 -7.74 3.07
C ALA A 279 -8.48 -8.17 2.19
N GLN A 280 -7.83 -9.28 2.54
CA GLN A 280 -6.76 -9.84 1.74
C GLN A 280 -7.23 -10.26 0.35
N ARG A 281 -8.34 -11.01 0.25
CA ARG A 281 -8.92 -11.38 -1.06
C ARG A 281 -9.26 -10.17 -1.91
N ALA A 282 -9.81 -9.12 -1.31
CA ALA A 282 -10.08 -7.88 -2.03
C ALA A 282 -8.80 -7.27 -2.63
N VAL A 283 -7.68 -7.26 -1.89
CA VAL A 283 -6.41 -6.68 -2.33
C VAL A 283 -5.64 -7.60 -3.29
N THR A 284 -5.71 -8.93 -3.12
CA THR A 284 -4.93 -9.89 -3.94
C THR A 284 -5.72 -10.50 -5.10
N GLY A 285 -7.04 -10.31 -5.12
CA GLY A 285 -7.90 -10.79 -6.21
C GLY A 285 -7.55 -10.16 -7.56
N PRO A 286 -7.94 -10.77 -8.69
CA PRO A 286 -7.77 -10.15 -9.99
C PRO A 286 -8.50 -8.79 -9.97
N PRO A 287 -7.91 -7.73 -10.60
CA PRO A 287 -8.63 -6.49 -10.78
C PRO A 287 -9.91 -6.82 -11.54
N SER A 288 -11.05 -6.43 -11.01
CA SER A 288 -12.28 -6.44 -11.78
C SER A 288 -12.02 -5.57 -13.00
N GLY A 289 -11.83 -6.19 -14.17
CA GLY A 289 -11.71 -5.47 -15.43
C GLY A 289 -12.94 -4.60 -15.62
N PRO A 290 -12.91 -3.59 -16.51
CA PRO A 290 -14.12 -2.91 -16.92
C PRO A 290 -15.08 -4.02 -17.35
N GLN A 291 -16.21 -4.16 -16.68
CA GLN A 291 -17.30 -4.99 -17.16
C GLN A 291 -17.73 -4.36 -18.49
N ASP A 292 -17.28 -4.96 -19.60
CA ASP A 292 -17.86 -4.71 -20.90
C ASP A 292 -19.36 -4.98 -20.75
N ARG A 293 -20.12 -3.90 -20.69
CA ARG A 293 -21.57 -3.94 -20.84
C ARG A 293 -21.86 -4.23 -22.31
N HIS A 294 -21.58 -5.43 -22.75
CA HIS A 294 -22.20 -5.97 -23.93
C HIS A 294 -23.62 -6.33 -23.51
N GLY A 295 -24.53 -5.38 -23.71
CA GLY A 295 -25.93 -5.67 -23.73
C GLY A 295 -26.21 -6.74 -24.82
N PRO A 296 -27.19 -7.63 -24.63
CA PRO A 296 -27.56 -8.59 -25.66
C PRO A 296 -27.92 -7.80 -26.92
N GLY A 297 -27.21 -8.11 -28.01
CA GLY A 297 -27.52 -7.58 -29.34
C GLY A 297 -28.97 -7.88 -29.71
N PRO A 298 -29.58 -7.05 -30.59
CA PRO A 298 -30.97 -7.26 -31.00
C PRO A 298 -31.14 -8.65 -31.62
N GLN A 299 -32.06 -9.43 -31.05
CA GLN A 299 -32.47 -10.69 -31.61
C GLN A 299 -33.16 -10.40 -32.98
N ASP A 300 -32.54 -10.89 -34.04
CA ASP A 300 -33.09 -10.95 -35.37
C ASP A 300 -34.41 -11.73 -35.32
N ARG A 301 -35.52 -11.03 -35.45
CA ARG A 301 -36.84 -11.65 -35.64
C ARG A 301 -36.86 -12.15 -37.06
N GLY A 302 -36.61 -13.45 -37.21
CA GLY A 302 -36.83 -14.16 -38.45
C GLY A 302 -38.28 -13.94 -38.93
N VAL A 303 -38.42 -13.32 -40.07
CA VAL A 303 -39.67 -13.21 -40.80
C VAL A 303 -39.95 -14.55 -41.45
N SER A 304 -40.89 -15.30 -40.90
CA SER A 304 -41.50 -16.46 -41.61
C SER A 304 -42.43 -15.92 -42.69
N GLY A 305 -41.99 -15.99 -43.94
CA GLY A 305 -42.86 -15.84 -45.11
C GLY A 305 -43.63 -17.12 -45.36
N VAL A 306 -44.93 -16.98 -45.31
CA VAL A 306 -45.94 -17.96 -45.80
C VAL A 306 -45.98 -17.90 -47.30
N ASN A 307 -45.87 -19.04 -47.96
CA ASN A 307 -46.69 -19.45 -49.06
C ASN A 307 -46.72 -20.97 -49.16
#